data_9ecd95c3039c66688c76aad1dcc60aaf
#
_entry.id   9ecd95c3039c66688c76aad1dcc60aaf
#
_cell.length_a   1.000
_cell.length_b   1.000
_cell.length_c   1.000
_cell.angle_alpha   90.00
_cell.angle_beta   90.00
_cell.angle_gamma   90.00
#
_symmetry.space_group_name_H-M   'P 1'
#
loop_
_entity.id
_entity.type
_entity.pdbx_description
1 polymer ?
#
loop_
_entity_poly.entity_id
_entity_poly.type
_entity_poly.pdbx_seq_one_letter_code
_entity_poly.pdbx_strand_id
1 'polypeptide(L)'
;MPPIRWLSQALSWQHSYWLLLGASLLYIVPFLMADQTYADDYWRSQLAQGRWTEQGRPGVDLLYMVLGFSSGAINLFPLPLLLTTGLLAVSLTRLAHHYFSRPTALNCLIVLPVLYNPFFLQNLSYQYDGPGMVLSLCLAVEALLHSTCKPLKSSWKAALWMAAALALYQPALNVLVGLYCIEFIRSVEARKTFNALFSSLLSQLIILAMGLLIYACLAIPFIKGSRTHLLNINQGALQELDDRIQFLAQQIALLVHGELLEMTATIITLVATVKLISIATALLQYAEPLWRRVGVFFIFLVTAPLLIFLVSGTTLMLKDFIPEARTLTGFSILIVAALYLYERSCPPETLLPRLFIVLPLAGMLSLSFVYGNVLSAQKELGQHVARSIAYDIDALSQSRTLERIHLRGFYLQNWLPAAQSASNVLPVLGYLLNTHYLTLPEALPRTGIINVHKYTEPPVGEHLQPPVLIRPLYRVHLSENTGYLVLKKITEPQDYHPEH
;
A
#
# COMPACT_ATOMS: atom_id res chain seq x y z
N MET A 1 -1.58 12.02 39.48
CA MET A 1 -1.18 12.03 38.08
C MET A 1 -0.14 10.95 37.73
N PRO A 2 -0.50 9.69 37.72
CA PRO A 2 0.44 8.62 37.33
C PRO A 2 0.47 8.20 35.85
N PRO A 3 -0.52 8.48 34.98
CA PRO A 3 -0.52 7.90 33.63
C PRO A 3 0.56 8.43 32.68
N ILE A 4 1.09 9.62 32.90
CA ILE A 4 2.05 10.25 31.97
C ILE A 4 3.46 9.64 32.09
N ARG A 5 3.85 9.12 33.26
CA ARG A 5 5.17 8.48 33.47
C ARG A 5 5.34 7.19 32.66
N TRP A 6 4.26 6.48 32.38
CA TRP A 6 4.29 5.25 31.57
C TRP A 6 4.78 5.49 30.13
N LEU A 7 4.38 6.61 29.52
CA LEU A 7 4.79 6.95 28.14
C LEU A 7 6.28 7.23 27.98
N SER A 8 6.96 7.62 29.06
CA SER A 8 8.40 7.92 29.08
C SER A 8 9.26 6.76 29.60
N GLN A 9 8.65 5.68 30.10
CA GLN A 9 9.39 4.51 30.56
C GLN A 9 9.85 3.64 29.39
N ALA A 10 11.07 3.11 29.51
CA ALA A 10 11.57 2.13 28.56
C ALA A 10 10.73 0.84 28.63
N LEU A 11 10.24 0.39 27.50
CA LEU A 11 9.47 -0.85 27.38
C LEU A 11 10.40 -2.06 27.24
N SER A 12 10.00 -3.17 27.85
CA SER A 12 10.59 -4.48 27.54
C SER A 12 10.23 -4.91 26.13
N TRP A 13 10.95 -5.87 25.57
CA TRP A 13 10.66 -6.44 24.27
C TRP A 13 9.20 -6.95 24.17
N GLN A 14 8.72 -7.62 25.20
CA GLN A 14 7.36 -8.14 25.26
C GLN A 14 6.30 -7.00 25.23
N HIS A 15 6.50 -5.96 26.04
CA HIS A 15 5.57 -4.83 26.05
C HIS A 15 5.57 -4.06 24.71
N SER A 16 6.75 -3.88 24.10
CA SER A 16 6.86 -3.29 22.76
C SER A 16 6.11 -4.12 21.71
N TYR A 17 6.25 -5.45 21.77
CA TYR A 17 5.54 -6.36 20.87
C TYR A 17 4.02 -6.28 21.01
N TRP A 18 3.50 -6.36 22.25
CA TRP A 18 2.04 -6.28 22.46
C TRP A 18 1.47 -4.92 22.08
N LEU A 19 2.20 -3.83 22.30
CA LEU A 19 1.81 -2.49 21.85
C LEU A 19 1.72 -2.44 20.32
N LEU A 20 2.75 -2.88 19.62
CA LEU A 20 2.82 -2.84 18.17
C LEU A 20 1.86 -3.83 17.52
N LEU A 21 1.66 -5.01 18.11
CA LEU A 21 0.66 -5.97 17.65
C LEU A 21 -0.75 -5.39 17.80
N GLY A 22 -1.09 -4.86 18.97
CA GLY A 22 -2.40 -4.26 19.22
C GLY A 22 -2.69 -3.10 18.27
N ALA A 23 -1.71 -2.21 18.06
CA ALA A 23 -1.86 -1.12 17.11
C ALA A 23 -2.01 -1.63 15.67
N SER A 24 -1.19 -2.62 15.24
CA SER A 24 -1.27 -3.19 13.90
C SER A 24 -2.61 -3.90 13.65
N LEU A 25 -3.10 -4.67 14.62
CA LEU A 25 -4.41 -5.29 14.54
C LEU A 25 -5.53 -4.25 14.46
N LEU A 26 -5.47 -3.19 15.29
CA LEU A 26 -6.46 -2.11 15.25
C LEU A 26 -6.54 -1.45 13.86
N TYR A 27 -5.41 -1.30 13.17
CA TYR A 27 -5.37 -0.71 11.83
C TYR A 27 -6.03 -1.59 10.76
N ILE A 28 -5.94 -2.92 10.89
CA ILE A 28 -6.55 -3.85 9.93
C ILE A 28 -8.00 -4.25 10.27
N VAL A 29 -8.47 -3.98 11.50
CA VAL A 29 -9.85 -4.30 11.93
C VAL A 29 -10.91 -3.85 10.94
N PRO A 30 -10.89 -2.61 10.37
CA PRO A 30 -11.91 -2.16 9.42
C PRO A 30 -12.02 -3.04 8.18
N PHE A 31 -10.90 -3.63 7.70
CA PHE A 31 -10.91 -4.56 6.56
C PHE A 31 -11.51 -5.92 6.93
N LEU A 32 -11.24 -6.38 8.15
CA LEU A 32 -11.82 -7.62 8.67
C LEU A 32 -13.34 -7.47 8.81
N MET A 33 -13.80 -6.31 9.27
CA MET A 33 -15.24 -6.00 9.42
C MET A 33 -15.93 -5.80 8.07
N ALA A 34 -15.28 -5.12 7.13
CA ALA A 34 -15.80 -4.92 5.78
C ALA A 34 -15.94 -6.24 5.04
N ASP A 35 -14.97 -7.14 5.18
CA ASP A 35 -14.93 -8.42 4.46
C ASP A 35 -15.33 -8.25 2.99
N GLN A 36 -14.77 -7.19 2.37
CA GLN A 36 -15.04 -6.83 0.98
C GLN A 36 -14.16 -7.65 0.05
N THR A 37 -14.76 -8.37 -0.88
CA THR A 37 -14.02 -8.95 -2.00
C THR A 37 -13.61 -7.82 -2.95
N TYR A 38 -12.33 -7.72 -3.27
CA TYR A 38 -11.78 -6.56 -3.97
C TYR A 38 -11.07 -6.97 -5.27
N ALA A 39 -11.44 -6.34 -6.38
CA ALA A 39 -10.82 -6.54 -7.69
C ALA A 39 -10.60 -8.03 -8.04
N ASP A 40 -9.35 -8.46 -8.24
CA ASP A 40 -8.99 -9.82 -8.63
C ASP A 40 -9.47 -10.92 -7.66
N ASP A 41 -9.80 -10.58 -6.42
CA ASP A 41 -10.26 -11.56 -5.42
C ASP A 41 -11.59 -12.23 -5.83
N TYR A 42 -12.41 -11.55 -6.65
CA TYR A 42 -13.65 -12.14 -7.16
C TYR A 42 -13.40 -13.40 -7.99
N TRP A 43 -12.52 -13.32 -8.97
CA TRP A 43 -12.25 -14.48 -9.83
C TRP A 43 -11.37 -15.52 -9.13
N ARG A 44 -10.40 -15.07 -8.31
CA ARG A 44 -9.55 -15.98 -7.54
C ARG A 44 -10.37 -16.88 -6.62
N SER A 45 -11.33 -16.29 -5.90
CA SER A 45 -12.19 -17.05 -4.97
C SER A 45 -13.11 -18.06 -5.66
N GLN A 46 -13.43 -17.84 -6.93
CA GLN A 46 -14.30 -18.73 -7.71
C GLN A 46 -13.53 -19.84 -8.43
N LEU A 47 -12.33 -19.53 -8.91
CA LEU A 47 -11.51 -20.47 -9.68
C LEU A 47 -10.45 -21.20 -8.82
N ALA A 48 -10.26 -20.78 -7.56
CA ALA A 48 -9.18 -21.24 -6.69
C ALA A 48 -7.79 -21.14 -7.35
N GLN A 49 -7.55 -20.10 -8.17
CA GLN A 49 -6.31 -19.89 -8.92
C GLN A 49 -5.65 -18.58 -8.51
N GLY A 50 -4.33 -18.59 -8.27
CA GLY A 50 -3.55 -17.40 -7.91
C GLY A 50 -2.97 -16.68 -9.12
N ARG A 51 -2.24 -17.42 -9.98
CA ARG A 51 -1.44 -16.90 -11.11
C ARG A 51 -0.43 -15.80 -10.71
N TRP A 52 0.01 -15.79 -9.46
CA TRP A 52 0.97 -14.77 -8.99
C TRP A 52 2.37 -14.97 -9.55
N THR A 53 2.79 -16.22 -9.78
CA THR A 53 4.08 -16.55 -10.42
C THR A 53 4.19 -15.89 -11.79
N GLU A 54 3.11 -15.84 -12.58
CA GLU A 54 3.07 -15.16 -13.88
C GLU A 54 3.20 -13.63 -13.76
N GLN A 55 2.97 -13.08 -12.58
CA GLN A 55 3.11 -11.66 -12.23
C GLN A 55 4.45 -11.35 -11.53
N GLY A 56 5.36 -12.33 -11.43
CA GLY A 56 6.63 -12.20 -10.72
C GLY A 56 6.52 -12.29 -9.20
N ARG A 57 5.47 -12.93 -8.68
CA ARG A 57 5.20 -13.06 -7.24
C ARG A 57 5.08 -14.53 -6.79
N PRO A 58 6.07 -15.39 -7.07
CA PRO A 58 6.00 -16.83 -6.72
C PRO A 58 5.89 -17.06 -5.21
N GLY A 59 6.32 -16.10 -4.39
CA GLY A 59 6.18 -16.18 -2.94
C GLY A 59 4.74 -16.16 -2.44
N VAL A 60 3.81 -15.53 -3.19
CA VAL A 60 2.39 -15.53 -2.84
C VAL A 60 1.77 -16.89 -3.14
N ASP A 61 2.10 -17.50 -4.29
CA ASP A 61 1.68 -18.88 -4.60
C ASP A 61 2.16 -19.85 -3.51
N LEU A 62 3.43 -19.71 -3.09
CA LEU A 62 4.00 -20.51 -1.98
C LEU A 62 3.26 -20.27 -0.65
N LEU A 63 2.94 -19.02 -0.31
CA LEU A 63 2.20 -18.67 0.90
C LEU A 63 0.84 -19.40 0.95
N TYR A 64 0.08 -19.34 -0.15
CA TYR A 64 -1.22 -20.00 -0.22
C TYR A 64 -1.11 -21.52 -0.29
N MET A 65 -0.09 -22.07 -0.93
CA MET A 65 0.18 -23.49 -0.94
C MET A 65 0.48 -24.02 0.47
N VAL A 66 1.28 -23.30 1.27
CA VAL A 66 1.60 -23.67 2.63
C VAL A 66 0.41 -23.55 3.56
N LEU A 67 -0.35 -22.45 3.48
CA LEU A 67 -1.50 -22.23 4.37
C LEU A 67 -2.73 -23.05 3.97
N GLY A 68 -2.92 -23.30 2.67
CA GLY A 68 -4.05 -24.05 2.14
C GLY A 68 -3.79 -25.57 2.05
N PHE A 69 -2.55 -26.03 2.30
CA PHE A 69 -2.14 -27.43 2.15
C PHE A 69 -2.53 -28.00 0.77
N SER A 70 -2.56 -27.13 -0.26
CA SER A 70 -2.98 -27.48 -1.62
C SER A 70 -2.31 -26.56 -2.64
N SER A 71 -2.33 -26.99 -3.92
CA SER A 71 -1.82 -26.16 -5.00
C SER A 71 -2.77 -25.05 -5.46
N GLY A 72 -4.00 -25.02 -4.96
CA GLY A 72 -5.01 -24.01 -5.28
C GLY A 72 -5.01 -22.83 -4.31
N ALA A 73 -5.36 -21.66 -4.81
CA ALA A 73 -5.55 -20.47 -3.99
C ALA A 73 -6.98 -20.43 -3.45
N ILE A 74 -7.23 -21.16 -2.36
CA ILE A 74 -8.51 -21.15 -1.66
C ILE A 74 -8.66 -19.90 -0.80
N ASN A 75 -9.90 -19.48 -0.54
CA ASN A 75 -10.14 -18.31 0.31
C ASN A 75 -9.95 -18.69 1.79
N LEU A 76 -8.88 -18.20 2.38
CA LEU A 76 -8.53 -18.38 3.79
C LEU A 76 -8.71 -17.10 4.62
N PHE A 77 -9.25 -16.02 4.01
CA PHE A 77 -9.44 -14.76 4.72
C PHE A 77 -10.33 -14.95 5.98
N PRO A 78 -9.98 -14.36 7.14
CA PRO A 78 -8.91 -13.39 7.36
C PRO A 78 -7.58 -14.00 7.87
N LEU A 79 -7.44 -15.34 7.97
CA LEU A 79 -6.31 -16.01 8.60
C LEU A 79 -4.93 -15.54 8.07
N PRO A 80 -4.67 -15.49 6.75
CA PRO A 80 -3.36 -15.08 6.26
C PRO A 80 -3.00 -13.64 6.67
N LEU A 81 -3.98 -12.71 6.67
CA LEU A 81 -3.76 -11.33 7.05
C LEU A 81 -3.41 -11.20 8.54
N LEU A 82 -4.11 -11.93 9.41
CA LEU A 82 -3.82 -11.94 10.84
C LEU A 82 -2.42 -12.49 11.14
N LEU A 83 -2.03 -13.60 10.50
CA LEU A 83 -0.70 -14.20 10.67
C LEU A 83 0.41 -13.27 10.20
N THR A 84 0.28 -12.69 9.00
CA THR A 84 1.30 -11.79 8.44
C THR A 84 1.41 -10.48 9.21
N THR A 85 0.30 -9.96 9.75
CA THR A 85 0.29 -8.80 10.65
C THR A 85 1.00 -9.12 11.97
N GLY A 86 0.78 -10.31 12.53
CA GLY A 86 1.50 -10.77 13.73
C GLY A 86 3.02 -10.87 13.50
N LEU A 87 3.44 -11.40 12.36
CA LEU A 87 4.85 -11.45 11.97
C LEU A 87 5.43 -10.05 11.76
N LEU A 88 4.69 -9.14 11.12
CA LEU A 88 5.12 -7.76 10.96
C LEU A 88 5.31 -7.07 12.32
N ALA A 89 4.44 -7.29 13.29
CA ALA A 89 4.58 -6.73 14.63
C ALA A 89 5.88 -7.19 15.31
N VAL A 90 6.34 -8.44 15.10
CA VAL A 90 7.66 -8.91 15.55
C VAL A 90 8.78 -8.10 14.90
N SER A 91 8.74 -7.93 13.57
CA SER A 91 9.78 -7.20 12.85
C SER A 91 9.78 -5.71 13.21
N LEU A 92 8.61 -5.09 13.39
CA LEU A 92 8.50 -3.71 13.88
C LEU A 92 9.07 -3.57 15.30
N THR A 93 8.84 -4.55 16.18
CA THR A 93 9.44 -4.55 17.53
C THR A 93 10.97 -4.59 17.43
N ARG A 94 11.52 -5.46 16.59
CA ARG A 94 12.96 -5.53 16.34
C ARG A 94 13.50 -4.22 15.76
N LEU A 95 12.77 -3.60 14.83
CA LEU A 95 13.14 -2.32 14.25
C LEU A 95 13.14 -1.18 15.29
N ALA A 96 12.12 -1.12 16.16
CA ALA A 96 12.05 -0.14 17.23
C ALA A 96 13.24 -0.29 18.19
N HIS A 97 13.59 -1.51 18.60
CA HIS A 97 14.75 -1.79 19.45
C HIS A 97 16.09 -1.59 18.73
N HIS A 98 16.12 -1.69 17.40
CA HIS A 98 17.31 -1.35 16.61
C HIS A 98 17.52 0.18 16.53
N TYR A 99 16.44 0.96 16.37
CA TYR A 99 16.52 2.42 16.32
C TYR A 99 16.74 3.05 17.68
N PHE A 100 16.17 2.47 18.72
CA PHE A 100 16.23 2.98 20.11
C PHE A 100 16.67 1.87 21.05
N SER A 101 17.82 2.03 21.70
CA SER A 101 18.36 1.02 22.62
C SER A 101 17.44 0.72 23.82
N ARG A 102 16.62 1.68 24.21
CA ARG A 102 15.59 1.57 25.26
C ARG A 102 14.33 2.28 24.79
N PRO A 103 13.55 1.65 23.88
CA PRO A 103 12.39 2.31 23.29
C PRO A 103 11.31 2.56 24.34
N THR A 104 10.74 3.75 24.32
CA THR A 104 9.51 4.10 25.03
C THR A 104 8.30 3.74 24.16
N ALA A 105 7.08 3.88 24.70
CA ALA A 105 5.87 3.69 23.90
C ALA A 105 5.86 4.59 22.66
N LEU A 106 6.21 5.87 22.81
CA LEU A 106 6.28 6.83 21.69
C LEU A 106 7.34 6.44 20.66
N ASN A 107 8.50 5.93 21.10
CA ASN A 107 9.53 5.43 20.18
C ASN A 107 9.04 4.20 19.37
N CYS A 108 8.26 3.31 19.99
CA CYS A 108 7.65 2.20 19.28
C CYS A 108 6.66 2.67 18.21
N LEU A 109 5.92 3.75 18.47
CA LEU A 109 4.96 4.29 17.49
C LEU A 109 5.63 4.85 16.22
N ILE A 110 6.91 5.26 16.27
CA ILE A 110 7.64 5.81 15.11
C ILE A 110 7.78 4.80 13.97
N VAL A 111 7.81 3.50 14.25
CA VAL A 111 7.93 2.46 13.22
C VAL A 111 6.58 1.98 12.67
N LEU A 112 5.46 2.37 13.29
CA LEU A 112 4.12 1.98 12.83
C LEU A 112 3.79 2.41 11.38
N PRO A 113 4.27 3.57 10.86
CA PRO A 113 3.96 3.96 9.48
C PRO A 113 4.42 2.95 8.43
N VAL A 114 5.30 2.01 8.75
CA VAL A 114 5.59 0.88 7.85
C VAL A 114 4.30 0.17 7.43
N LEU A 115 3.33 0.01 8.35
CA LEU A 115 1.98 -0.49 8.07
C LEU A 115 0.95 0.65 7.94
N TYR A 116 1.02 1.69 8.80
CA TYR A 116 0.11 2.83 8.86
C TYR A 116 0.35 3.80 7.70
N ASN A 117 0.59 3.28 6.51
CA ASN A 117 0.67 4.08 5.31
C ASN A 117 -0.74 4.28 4.75
N PRO A 118 -1.24 5.53 4.60
CA PRO A 118 -2.56 5.81 4.06
C PRO A 118 -2.81 5.16 2.70
N PHE A 119 -1.80 5.15 1.83
CA PHE A 119 -1.89 4.55 0.50
C PHE A 119 -1.87 3.02 0.53
N PHE A 120 -1.34 2.43 1.60
CA PHE A 120 -1.33 0.98 1.77
C PHE A 120 -2.72 0.41 2.13
N LEU A 121 -3.69 1.26 2.47
CA LEU A 121 -5.10 0.85 2.67
C LEU A 121 -5.65 0.14 1.43
N GLN A 122 -5.29 0.61 0.23
CA GLN A 122 -5.68 -0.08 -1.01
C GLN A 122 -5.05 -1.48 -1.13
N ASN A 123 -3.82 -1.68 -0.65
CA ASN A 123 -3.17 -3.00 -0.59
C ASN A 123 -3.90 -3.94 0.38
N LEU A 124 -4.32 -3.43 1.54
CA LEU A 124 -5.05 -4.19 2.56
C LEU A 124 -6.47 -4.58 2.12
N SER A 125 -7.03 -3.90 1.12
CA SER A 125 -8.35 -4.23 0.56
C SER A 125 -8.37 -5.57 -0.17
N TYR A 126 -7.22 -6.03 -0.68
CA TYR A 126 -7.11 -7.33 -1.34
C TYR A 126 -7.05 -8.46 -0.30
N GLN A 127 -8.06 -9.32 -0.28
CA GLN A 127 -8.11 -10.47 0.64
C GLN A 127 -7.01 -11.49 0.36
N TYR A 128 -6.65 -11.65 -0.92
CA TYR A 128 -5.64 -12.60 -1.37
C TYR A 128 -4.23 -12.00 -1.46
N ASP A 129 -4.08 -10.83 -2.08
CA ASP A 129 -2.77 -10.21 -2.28
C ASP A 129 -2.26 -9.49 -1.02
N GLY A 130 -3.17 -8.90 -0.22
CA GLY A 130 -2.86 -8.11 0.98
C GLY A 130 -1.94 -8.81 1.98
N PRO A 131 -2.21 -10.06 2.36
CA PRO A 131 -1.32 -10.81 3.26
C PRO A 131 0.12 -10.94 2.75
N GLY A 132 0.30 -11.23 1.45
CA GLY A 132 1.60 -11.30 0.81
C GLY A 132 2.31 -9.93 0.82
N MET A 133 1.55 -8.85 0.61
CA MET A 133 2.07 -7.49 0.66
C MET A 133 2.53 -7.10 2.08
N VAL A 134 1.76 -7.46 3.13
CA VAL A 134 2.15 -7.25 4.54
C VAL A 134 3.40 -8.07 4.88
N LEU A 135 3.45 -9.34 4.47
CA LEU A 135 4.61 -10.20 4.70
C LEU A 135 5.87 -9.66 3.99
N SER A 136 5.72 -9.04 2.82
CA SER A 136 6.85 -8.42 2.11
C SER A 136 7.47 -7.26 2.89
N LEU A 137 6.65 -6.45 3.60
CA LEU A 137 7.14 -5.40 4.50
C LEU A 137 7.92 -6.00 5.69
N CYS A 138 7.40 -7.09 6.27
CA CYS A 138 8.09 -7.84 7.32
C CYS A 138 9.49 -8.25 6.85
N LEU A 139 9.59 -8.89 5.68
CA LEU A 139 10.85 -9.40 5.13
C LEU A 139 11.81 -8.27 4.73
N ALA A 140 11.32 -7.12 4.28
CA ALA A 140 12.13 -5.93 4.01
C ALA A 140 12.79 -5.39 5.30
N VAL A 141 12.04 -5.35 6.41
CA VAL A 141 12.58 -4.97 7.72
C VAL A 141 13.63 -6.00 8.18
N GLU A 142 13.37 -7.30 8.02
CA GLU A 142 14.32 -8.35 8.37
C GLU A 142 15.61 -8.27 7.53
N ALA A 143 15.50 -7.94 6.24
CA ALA A 143 16.68 -7.72 5.39
C ALA A 143 17.56 -6.59 5.92
N LEU A 144 16.97 -5.44 6.34
CA LEU A 144 17.71 -4.37 7.02
C LEU A 144 18.41 -4.88 8.27
N LEU A 145 17.68 -5.51 9.19
CA LEU A 145 18.20 -5.94 10.49
C LEU A 145 19.37 -6.92 10.35
N HIS A 146 19.30 -7.82 9.37
CA HIS A 146 20.39 -8.74 9.07
C HIS A 146 21.59 -8.07 8.42
N SER A 147 21.39 -7.00 7.66
CA SER A 147 22.48 -6.22 7.03
C SER A 147 23.34 -5.48 8.07
N THR A 148 22.75 -5.07 9.20
CA THR A 148 23.42 -4.27 10.21
C THR A 148 24.18 -5.09 11.27
N CYS A 149 23.85 -6.38 11.46
CA CYS A 149 24.47 -7.20 12.50
C CYS A 149 25.93 -7.58 12.23
N LYS A 150 26.30 -7.92 10.99
CA LYS A 150 27.67 -8.26 10.54
C LYS A 150 27.76 -8.03 9.03
N PRO A 151 28.09 -6.82 8.57
CA PRO A 151 27.77 -6.38 7.21
C PRO A 151 28.23 -7.35 6.11
N LEU A 152 29.45 -7.84 6.12
CA LEU A 152 29.95 -8.72 5.03
C LEU A 152 29.60 -10.21 5.21
N LYS A 153 29.63 -10.73 6.44
CA LYS A 153 29.36 -12.16 6.70
C LYS A 153 27.87 -12.54 6.65
N SER A 154 26.99 -11.57 6.85
CA SER A 154 25.53 -11.76 6.89
C SER A 154 24.80 -11.27 5.64
N SER A 155 25.54 -10.70 4.65
CA SER A 155 24.95 -10.10 3.45
C SER A 155 24.09 -11.10 2.66
N TRP A 156 24.50 -12.37 2.56
CA TRP A 156 23.72 -13.38 1.85
C TRP A 156 22.36 -13.66 2.50
N LYS A 157 22.27 -13.62 3.85
CA LYS A 157 20.98 -13.79 4.57
C LYS A 157 20.07 -12.61 4.29
N ALA A 158 20.61 -11.38 4.36
CA ALA A 158 19.87 -10.18 4.05
C ALA A 158 19.40 -10.18 2.57
N ALA A 159 20.22 -10.65 1.64
CA ALA A 159 19.86 -10.81 0.24
C ALA A 159 18.74 -11.84 0.02
N LEU A 160 18.73 -12.94 0.78
CA LEU A 160 17.62 -13.90 0.76
C LEU A 160 16.32 -13.31 1.27
N TRP A 161 16.36 -12.57 2.38
CA TRP A 161 15.17 -11.87 2.91
C TRP A 161 14.64 -10.85 1.90
N MET A 162 15.53 -10.09 1.26
CA MET A 162 15.15 -9.17 0.20
C MET A 162 14.52 -9.88 -0.99
N ALA A 163 15.15 -10.95 -1.51
CA ALA A 163 14.61 -11.71 -2.63
C ALA A 163 13.22 -12.31 -2.31
N ALA A 164 13.02 -12.82 -1.09
CA ALA A 164 11.74 -13.30 -0.61
C ALA A 164 10.71 -12.16 -0.53
N ALA A 165 11.09 -10.96 -0.06
CA ALA A 165 10.22 -9.80 -0.05
C ALA A 165 9.75 -9.44 -1.47
N LEU A 166 10.66 -9.41 -2.45
CA LEU A 166 10.35 -9.14 -3.85
C LEU A 166 9.48 -10.22 -4.49
N ALA A 167 9.71 -11.49 -4.13
CA ALA A 167 8.88 -12.60 -4.59
C ALA A 167 7.44 -12.56 -4.06
N LEU A 168 7.17 -11.77 -3.02
CA LEU A 168 5.82 -11.49 -2.51
C LEU A 168 5.25 -10.19 -3.10
N TYR A 169 6.04 -9.09 -3.08
CA TYR A 169 5.60 -7.79 -3.56
C TYR A 169 6.79 -6.89 -3.91
N GLN A 170 6.97 -6.59 -5.19
CA GLN A 170 8.14 -5.87 -5.70
C GLN A 170 8.31 -4.46 -5.10
N PRO A 171 7.25 -3.64 -4.85
CA PRO A 171 7.39 -2.33 -4.22
C PRO A 171 7.99 -2.35 -2.79
N ALA A 172 8.12 -3.51 -2.14
CA ALA A 172 8.85 -3.65 -0.88
C ALA A 172 10.35 -3.25 -1.01
N LEU A 173 10.90 -3.23 -2.24
CA LEU A 173 12.22 -2.67 -2.51
C LEU A 173 12.33 -1.21 -2.08
N ASN A 174 11.30 -0.41 -2.35
CA ASN A 174 11.28 1.00 -1.97
C ASN A 174 11.36 1.17 -0.45
N VAL A 175 10.67 0.30 0.28
CA VAL A 175 10.72 0.25 1.74
C VAL A 175 12.11 -0.10 2.24
N LEU A 176 12.73 -1.15 1.71
CA LEU A 176 14.07 -1.57 2.11
C LEU A 176 15.13 -0.50 1.84
N VAL A 177 15.13 0.08 0.62
CA VAL A 177 16.10 1.13 0.27
C VAL A 177 15.87 2.39 1.13
N GLY A 178 14.62 2.73 1.40
CA GLY A 178 14.29 3.84 2.31
C GLY A 178 14.76 3.58 3.75
N LEU A 179 14.63 2.35 4.24
CA LEU A 179 15.20 1.95 5.55
C LEU A 179 16.74 2.05 5.56
N TYR A 180 17.42 1.74 4.44
CA TYR A 180 18.87 1.97 4.30
C TYR A 180 19.22 3.45 4.36
N CYS A 181 18.40 4.33 3.78
CA CYS A 181 18.57 5.78 3.90
C CYS A 181 18.48 6.23 5.36
N ILE A 182 17.50 5.74 6.13
CA ILE A 182 17.37 6.07 7.57
C ILE A 182 18.60 5.54 8.34
N GLU A 183 19.05 4.31 8.06
CA GLU A 183 20.24 3.75 8.72
C GLU A 183 21.51 4.54 8.40
N PHE A 184 21.63 5.06 7.18
CA PHE A 184 22.73 5.95 6.81
C PHE A 184 22.67 7.27 7.60
N ILE A 185 21.51 7.93 7.66
CA ILE A 185 21.30 9.15 8.48
C ILE A 185 21.68 8.88 9.94
N ARG A 186 21.22 7.77 10.53
CA ARG A 186 21.55 7.35 11.91
C ARG A 186 23.06 7.15 12.11
N SER A 187 23.70 6.51 11.13
CA SER A 187 25.14 6.25 11.20
C SER A 187 25.97 7.52 11.14
N VAL A 188 25.54 8.49 10.35
CA VAL A 188 26.13 9.83 10.29
C VAL A 188 25.88 10.59 11.59
N GLU A 189 24.63 10.59 12.11
CA GLU A 189 24.31 11.23 13.39
C GLU A 189 25.15 10.66 14.55
N ALA A 190 25.37 9.34 14.55
CA ALA A 190 26.21 8.65 15.53
C ALA A 190 27.73 8.88 15.33
N ARG A 191 28.12 9.71 14.35
CA ARG A 191 29.52 10.04 14.02
C ARG A 191 30.39 8.81 13.76
N LYS A 192 29.86 7.78 13.08
CA LYS A 192 30.64 6.61 12.66
C LYS A 192 31.79 7.04 11.74
N THR A 193 32.93 6.33 11.81
CA THR A 193 34.08 6.60 10.94
C THR A 193 33.73 6.42 9.46
N PHE A 194 34.46 7.09 8.58
CA PHE A 194 34.28 6.96 7.13
C PHE A 194 34.32 5.51 6.65
N ASN A 195 35.29 4.74 7.15
CA ASN A 195 35.43 3.34 6.76
C ASN A 195 34.21 2.50 7.17
N ALA A 196 33.61 2.78 8.32
CA ALA A 196 32.37 2.11 8.77
C ALA A 196 31.17 2.49 7.91
N LEU A 197 31.04 3.77 7.54
CA LEU A 197 29.99 4.25 6.63
C LEU A 197 30.12 3.65 5.26
N PHE A 198 31.33 3.67 4.69
CA PHE A 198 31.62 3.11 3.37
C PHE A 198 31.38 1.60 3.33
N SER A 199 31.87 0.85 4.33
CA SER A 199 31.65 -0.60 4.44
C SER A 199 30.15 -0.94 4.55
N SER A 200 29.38 -0.12 5.28
CA SER A 200 27.93 -0.30 5.38
C SER A 200 27.23 -0.09 4.02
N LEU A 201 27.55 1.00 3.33
CA LEU A 201 27.00 1.30 2.00
C LEU A 201 27.35 0.21 0.99
N LEU A 202 28.62 -0.22 0.97
CA LEU A 202 29.08 -1.30 0.07
C LEU A 202 28.33 -2.60 0.35
N SER A 203 28.16 -2.94 1.64
CA SER A 203 27.39 -4.12 2.04
C SER A 203 25.94 -4.02 1.57
N GLN A 204 25.30 -2.86 1.71
CA GLN A 204 23.92 -2.62 1.24
C GLN A 204 23.80 -2.76 -0.28
N LEU A 205 24.77 -2.22 -1.04
CA LEU A 205 24.80 -2.39 -2.51
C LEU A 205 24.98 -3.86 -2.91
N ILE A 206 25.86 -4.60 -2.22
CA ILE A 206 26.04 -6.04 -2.45
C ILE A 206 24.73 -6.80 -2.16
N ILE A 207 24.04 -6.48 -1.07
CA ILE A 207 22.77 -7.11 -0.72
C ILE A 207 21.71 -6.81 -1.79
N LEU A 208 21.62 -5.56 -2.27
CA LEU A 208 20.71 -5.18 -3.34
C LEU A 208 21.04 -5.96 -4.63
N ALA A 209 22.29 -6.01 -5.05
CA ALA A 209 22.69 -6.74 -6.26
C ALA A 209 22.41 -8.24 -6.15
N MET A 210 22.78 -8.87 -5.02
CA MET A 210 22.54 -10.31 -4.79
C MET A 210 21.05 -10.62 -4.68
N GLY A 211 20.28 -9.82 -3.93
CA GLY A 211 18.86 -10.02 -3.76
C GLY A 211 18.07 -9.87 -5.05
N LEU A 212 18.41 -8.85 -5.87
CA LEU A 212 17.84 -8.69 -7.21
C LEU A 212 18.21 -9.85 -8.13
N LEU A 213 19.44 -10.34 -8.09
CA LEU A 213 19.87 -11.49 -8.88
C LEU A 213 19.11 -12.76 -8.50
N ILE A 214 18.99 -13.04 -7.20
CA ILE A 214 18.23 -14.20 -6.69
C ILE A 214 16.77 -14.08 -7.13
N TYR A 215 16.15 -12.92 -6.94
CA TYR A 215 14.76 -12.67 -7.36
C TYR A 215 14.61 -12.83 -8.88
N ALA A 216 15.53 -12.28 -9.66
CA ALA A 216 15.52 -12.41 -11.11
C ALA A 216 15.54 -13.87 -11.57
N CYS A 217 16.41 -14.69 -10.97
CA CYS A 217 16.47 -16.13 -11.28
C CYS A 217 15.18 -16.87 -10.89
N LEU A 218 14.52 -16.46 -9.80
CA LEU A 218 13.31 -17.12 -9.30
C LEU A 218 12.01 -16.69 -10.02
N ALA A 219 11.94 -15.46 -10.50
CA ALA A 219 10.69 -14.87 -10.97
C ALA A 219 10.66 -14.58 -12.48
N ILE A 220 11.74 -14.00 -13.05
CA ILE A 220 11.75 -13.52 -14.44
C ILE A 220 11.36 -14.60 -15.47
N PRO A 221 11.84 -15.87 -15.37
CA PRO A 221 11.50 -16.89 -16.36
C PRO A 221 10.01 -17.20 -16.47
N PHE A 222 9.24 -16.86 -15.46
CA PHE A 222 7.81 -17.18 -15.37
C PHE A 222 6.90 -15.98 -15.63
N ILE A 223 7.45 -14.75 -15.71
CA ILE A 223 6.65 -13.54 -15.93
C ILE A 223 6.06 -13.54 -17.33
N LYS A 224 4.75 -13.33 -17.40
CA LYS A 224 4.00 -13.16 -18.66
C LYS A 224 3.51 -11.72 -18.78
N GLY A 225 3.68 -11.12 -19.96
CA GLY A 225 3.18 -9.79 -20.29
C GLY A 225 4.22 -8.65 -20.22
N SER A 226 3.77 -7.41 -20.49
CA SER A 226 4.61 -6.21 -20.70
C SER A 226 4.98 -5.44 -19.42
N ARG A 227 4.56 -5.91 -18.26
CA ARG A 227 4.67 -5.18 -16.97
C ARG A 227 6.10 -4.87 -16.51
N THR A 228 7.12 -5.45 -17.15
CA THR A 228 8.53 -5.23 -16.86
C THR A 228 9.22 -4.25 -17.80
N HIS A 229 8.52 -3.76 -18.82
CA HIS A 229 9.10 -2.84 -19.78
C HIS A 229 9.29 -1.45 -19.14
N LEU A 230 10.49 -0.91 -19.29
CA LEU A 230 10.80 0.46 -18.87
C LEU A 230 10.27 1.47 -19.90
N LEU A 231 10.05 2.68 -19.44
CA LEU A 231 9.74 3.83 -20.29
C LEU A 231 10.85 4.01 -21.35
N ASN A 232 10.45 4.17 -22.59
CA ASN A 232 11.42 4.41 -23.67
C ASN A 232 12.05 5.80 -23.49
N ILE A 233 13.37 5.85 -23.46
CA ILE A 233 14.12 7.11 -23.38
C ILE A 233 14.06 7.79 -24.75
N ASN A 234 13.06 8.63 -24.95
CA ASN A 234 12.86 9.47 -26.14
C ASN A 234 12.71 10.93 -25.71
N GLN A 235 12.52 11.84 -26.68
CA GLN A 235 12.40 13.28 -26.40
C GLN A 235 11.21 13.64 -25.50
N GLY A 236 10.15 12.80 -25.40
CA GLY A 236 8.99 13.00 -24.53
C GLY A 236 9.10 12.35 -23.16
N ALA A 237 10.11 11.50 -22.91
CA ALA A 237 10.22 10.72 -21.66
C ALA A 237 10.34 11.60 -20.40
N LEU A 238 11.04 12.73 -20.50
CA LEU A 238 11.19 13.66 -19.37
C LEU A 238 9.86 14.35 -19.05
N GLN A 239 9.12 14.74 -20.07
CA GLN A 239 7.80 15.34 -19.88
C GLN A 239 6.81 14.35 -19.28
N GLU A 240 6.79 13.13 -19.79
CA GLU A 240 5.95 12.05 -19.23
C GLU A 240 6.31 11.76 -17.77
N LEU A 241 7.58 11.76 -17.42
CA LEU A 241 8.03 11.57 -16.04
C LEU A 241 7.57 12.74 -15.14
N ASP A 242 7.68 13.98 -15.63
CA ASP A 242 7.23 15.18 -14.93
C ASP A 242 5.71 15.15 -14.70
N ASP A 243 4.92 14.81 -15.70
CA ASP A 243 3.46 14.65 -15.60
C ASP A 243 3.08 13.60 -14.55
N ARG A 244 3.80 12.48 -14.52
CA ARG A 244 3.59 11.41 -13.51
C ARG A 244 3.93 11.88 -12.09
N ILE A 245 5.04 12.62 -11.93
CA ILE A 245 5.45 13.17 -10.63
C ILE A 245 4.43 14.20 -10.15
N GLN A 246 3.99 15.11 -11.02
CA GLN A 246 2.99 16.11 -10.70
C GLN A 246 1.65 15.45 -10.29
N PHE A 247 1.20 14.45 -11.05
CA PHE A 247 0.01 13.68 -10.70
C PHE A 247 0.12 13.08 -9.29
N LEU A 248 1.22 12.36 -9.00
CA LEU A 248 1.40 11.73 -7.69
C LEU A 248 1.52 12.77 -6.55
N ALA A 249 2.19 13.89 -6.80
CA ALA A 249 2.29 14.98 -5.83
C ALA A 249 0.90 15.57 -5.50
N GLN A 250 0.04 15.74 -6.51
CA GLN A 250 -1.35 16.16 -6.30
C GLN A 250 -2.14 15.15 -5.47
N GLN A 251 -1.99 13.83 -5.75
CA GLN A 251 -2.68 12.80 -4.96
C GLN A 251 -2.19 12.74 -3.52
N ILE A 252 -0.89 12.92 -3.29
CA ILE A 252 -0.31 12.96 -1.93
C ILE A 252 -0.79 14.21 -1.19
N ALA A 253 -0.94 15.34 -1.87
CA ALA A 253 -1.46 16.57 -1.27
C ALA A 253 -2.88 16.41 -0.74
N LEU A 254 -3.71 15.55 -1.34
CA LEU A 254 -5.07 15.26 -0.86
C LEU A 254 -5.08 14.60 0.53
N LEU A 255 -3.96 14.01 0.97
CA LEU A 255 -3.86 13.38 2.29
C LEU A 255 -3.85 14.42 3.41
N VAL A 256 -3.21 15.57 3.15
CA VAL A 256 -3.05 16.63 4.15
C VAL A 256 -4.23 17.58 3.99
N HIS A 257 -5.35 17.26 4.63
CA HIS A 257 -6.58 18.03 4.58
C HIS A 257 -7.10 18.32 5.98
N GLY A 258 -7.38 19.59 6.25
CA GLY A 258 -7.81 20.09 7.57
C GLY A 258 -6.67 20.69 8.40
N GLU A 259 -6.97 21.83 9.03
CA GLU A 259 -6.00 22.73 9.70
C GLU A 259 -5.08 22.01 10.71
N LEU A 260 -5.62 21.11 11.52
CA LEU A 260 -4.85 20.41 12.54
C LEU A 260 -3.82 19.45 11.92
N LEU A 261 -4.21 18.72 10.89
CA LEU A 261 -3.32 17.75 10.23
C LEU A 261 -2.26 18.48 9.41
N GLU A 262 -2.63 19.55 8.70
CA GLU A 262 -1.73 20.42 7.96
C GLU A 262 -0.67 21.05 8.88
N MET A 263 -1.10 21.64 9.99
CA MET A 263 -0.21 22.22 10.99
C MET A 263 0.75 21.17 11.56
N THR A 264 0.22 19.99 11.90
CA THR A 264 1.03 18.92 12.47
C THR A 264 2.06 18.39 11.48
N ALA A 265 1.65 18.11 10.25
CA ALA A 265 2.54 17.64 9.17
C ALA A 265 3.62 18.68 8.85
N THR A 266 3.23 19.97 8.79
CA THR A 266 4.16 21.09 8.57
C THR A 266 5.20 21.20 9.69
N ILE A 267 4.77 21.14 10.96
CA ILE A 267 5.68 21.22 12.10
C ILE A 267 6.66 20.04 12.08
N ILE A 268 6.17 18.81 11.92
CA ILE A 268 7.01 17.62 11.89
C ILE A 268 8.02 17.69 10.74
N THR A 269 7.57 18.06 9.54
CA THR A 269 8.44 18.18 8.36
C THR A 269 9.49 19.29 8.55
N LEU A 270 9.10 20.45 9.06
CA LEU A 270 10.02 21.56 9.30
C LEU A 270 11.10 21.17 10.32
N VAL A 271 10.70 20.59 11.47
CA VAL A 271 11.65 20.17 12.52
C VAL A 271 12.55 19.04 12.00
N ALA A 272 12.02 18.07 11.27
CA ALA A 272 12.81 17.01 10.64
C ALA A 272 13.83 17.57 9.63
N THR A 273 13.43 18.55 8.83
CA THR A 273 14.31 19.21 7.85
C THR A 273 15.44 19.99 8.57
N VAL A 274 15.12 20.76 9.61
CA VAL A 274 16.12 21.46 10.43
C VAL A 274 17.11 20.48 11.05
N LYS A 275 16.62 19.34 11.56
CA LYS A 275 17.47 18.28 12.11
C LYS A 275 18.39 17.69 11.03
N LEU A 276 17.86 17.43 9.85
CA LEU A 276 18.64 16.91 8.72
C LEU A 276 19.76 17.87 8.31
N ILE A 277 19.45 19.17 8.23
CA ILE A 277 20.45 20.22 7.97
C ILE A 277 21.51 20.28 9.09
N SER A 278 21.09 20.17 10.35
CA SER A 278 22.01 20.12 11.49
C SER A 278 22.97 18.93 11.42
N ILE A 279 22.49 17.74 11.00
CA ILE A 279 23.35 16.58 10.79
C ILE A 279 24.31 16.82 9.61
N ALA A 280 23.83 17.41 8.51
CA ALA A 280 24.65 17.75 7.36
C ALA A 280 25.78 18.74 7.71
N THR A 281 25.47 19.80 8.47
CA THR A 281 26.47 20.77 8.90
C THR A 281 27.49 20.18 9.88
N ALA A 282 27.06 19.26 10.75
CA ALA A 282 27.95 18.54 11.66
C ALA A 282 28.97 17.65 10.91
N LEU A 283 28.65 17.18 9.70
CA LEU A 283 29.60 16.44 8.84
C LEU A 283 30.83 17.27 8.47
N LEU A 284 30.67 18.58 8.31
CA LEU A 284 31.78 19.48 7.99
C LEU A 284 32.82 19.58 9.13
N GLN A 285 32.43 19.19 10.34
CA GLN A 285 33.28 19.21 11.55
C GLN A 285 33.91 17.84 11.85
N TYR A 286 33.75 16.83 11.02
CA TYR A 286 34.36 15.51 11.22
C TYR A 286 35.91 15.59 11.19
N ALA A 287 36.56 14.85 12.09
CA ALA A 287 38.00 14.70 12.12
C ALA A 287 38.53 13.73 11.03
N GLU A 288 38.16 13.99 9.79
CA GLU A 288 38.50 13.18 8.60
C GLU A 288 39.08 14.08 7.51
N PRO A 289 39.89 13.55 6.57
CA PRO A 289 40.39 14.30 5.43
C PRO A 289 39.26 14.94 4.61
N LEU A 290 39.53 16.13 4.05
CA LEU A 290 38.52 16.93 3.33
C LEU A 290 37.76 16.14 2.27
N TRP A 291 38.45 15.35 1.44
CA TRP A 291 37.83 14.56 0.38
C TRP A 291 36.84 13.51 0.91
N ARG A 292 37.10 12.90 2.08
CA ARG A 292 36.17 11.97 2.74
C ARG A 292 34.94 12.69 3.27
N ARG A 293 35.11 13.84 3.91
CA ARG A 293 34.01 14.68 4.38
C ARG A 293 33.08 15.10 3.23
N VAL A 294 33.68 15.60 2.16
CA VAL A 294 32.97 16.02 0.96
C VAL A 294 32.22 14.82 0.34
N GLY A 295 32.86 13.66 0.23
CA GLY A 295 32.21 12.45 -0.29
C GLY A 295 30.99 12.02 0.52
N VAL A 296 31.12 11.93 1.87
CA VAL A 296 29.98 11.59 2.74
C VAL A 296 28.90 12.67 2.69
N PHE A 297 29.26 13.95 2.61
CA PHE A 297 28.31 15.04 2.48
C PHE A 297 27.48 14.94 1.20
N PHE A 298 28.08 14.64 0.06
CA PHE A 298 27.35 14.44 -1.19
C PHE A 298 26.40 13.24 -1.12
N ILE A 299 26.85 12.10 -0.56
CA ILE A 299 26.00 10.93 -0.36
C ILE A 299 24.81 11.28 0.56
N PHE A 300 25.08 12.04 1.63
CA PHE A 300 24.04 12.49 2.55
C PHE A 300 23.04 13.42 1.88
N LEU A 301 23.50 14.32 1.02
CA LEU A 301 22.66 15.26 0.29
C LEU A 301 21.68 14.52 -0.66
N VAL A 302 22.10 13.41 -1.24
CA VAL A 302 21.26 12.59 -2.13
C VAL A 302 20.18 11.79 -1.35
N THR A 303 20.36 11.59 -0.04
CA THR A 303 19.47 10.73 0.77
C THR A 303 18.03 11.26 0.82
N ALA A 304 17.83 12.57 0.97
CA ALA A 304 16.48 13.16 1.04
C ALA A 304 15.75 13.10 -0.31
N PRO A 305 16.34 13.52 -1.46
CA PRO A 305 15.74 13.30 -2.78
C PRO A 305 15.45 11.83 -3.07
N LEU A 306 16.34 10.92 -2.64
CA LEU A 306 16.13 9.49 -2.81
C LEU A 306 14.91 9.00 -2.01
N LEU A 307 14.73 9.44 -0.76
CA LEU A 307 13.54 9.11 0.03
C LEU A 307 12.24 9.60 -0.63
N ILE A 308 12.26 10.79 -1.25
CA ILE A 308 11.11 11.30 -2.01
C ILE A 308 10.86 10.46 -3.26
N PHE A 309 11.91 10.14 -4.03
CA PHE A 309 11.81 9.28 -5.22
C PHE A 309 11.23 7.90 -4.86
N LEU A 310 11.66 7.32 -3.75
CA LEU A 310 11.22 5.99 -3.30
C LEU A 310 9.73 5.92 -2.92
N VAL A 311 9.03 7.04 -2.79
CA VAL A 311 7.58 7.03 -2.53
C VAL A 311 6.85 6.16 -3.54
N SER A 312 7.11 6.34 -4.82
CA SER A 312 6.65 5.49 -5.92
C SER A 312 7.77 4.60 -6.48
N GLY A 313 9.03 5.05 -6.36
CA GLY A 313 10.22 4.31 -6.76
C GLY A 313 10.26 3.95 -8.24
N THR A 314 10.64 2.70 -8.51
CA THR A 314 10.81 2.20 -9.88
C THR A 314 9.50 2.16 -10.69
N THR A 315 8.34 2.23 -10.06
CA THR A 315 7.04 2.21 -10.76
C THR A 315 6.86 3.43 -11.65
N LEU A 316 7.49 4.58 -11.30
CA LEU A 316 7.54 5.78 -12.15
C LEU A 316 8.18 5.52 -13.53
N MET A 317 9.13 4.57 -13.57
CA MET A 317 9.93 4.28 -14.76
C MET A 317 9.33 3.17 -15.63
N LEU A 318 8.20 2.58 -15.23
CA LEU A 318 7.55 1.54 -16.03
C LEU A 318 6.82 2.17 -17.23
N LYS A 319 6.87 1.48 -18.39
CA LYS A 319 6.11 1.88 -19.56
C LYS A 319 4.61 1.93 -19.25
N ASP A 320 4.10 0.88 -18.62
CA ASP A 320 2.71 0.79 -18.18
C ASP A 320 2.63 1.38 -16.75
N PHE A 321 2.56 2.70 -16.64
CA PHE A 321 2.44 3.39 -15.36
C PHE A 321 1.10 3.08 -14.71
N ILE A 322 1.14 2.64 -13.46
CA ILE A 322 -0.04 2.33 -12.67
C ILE A 322 -0.24 3.47 -11.64
N PRO A 323 -1.17 4.41 -11.90
CA PRO A 323 -1.39 5.57 -11.04
C PRO A 323 -2.22 5.25 -9.79
N GLU A 324 -2.13 4.05 -9.25
CA GLU A 324 -2.93 3.60 -8.12
C GLU A 324 -2.19 3.79 -6.78
N ALA A 325 -2.95 4.08 -5.72
CA ALA A 325 -2.43 4.32 -4.38
C ALA A 325 -1.55 3.17 -3.88
N ARG A 326 -1.88 1.93 -4.20
CA ARG A 326 -1.11 0.73 -3.81
C ARG A 326 0.35 0.75 -4.25
N THR A 327 0.75 1.59 -5.21
CA THR A 327 2.14 1.71 -5.66
C THR A 327 2.99 2.63 -4.77
N LEU A 328 2.36 3.44 -3.91
CA LEU A 328 3.01 4.42 -3.04
C LEU A 328 3.49 3.83 -1.70
N THR A 329 4.00 2.60 -1.73
CA THR A 329 4.45 1.90 -0.52
C THR A 329 5.62 2.58 0.18
N GLY A 330 6.52 3.21 -0.57
CA GLY A 330 7.66 3.92 0.01
C GLY A 330 7.28 5.20 0.76
N PHE A 331 6.06 5.70 0.64
CA PHE A 331 5.57 6.81 1.45
C PHE A 331 5.63 6.49 2.96
N SER A 332 5.46 5.23 3.32
CA SER A 332 5.63 4.73 4.69
C SER A 332 6.97 5.13 5.30
N ILE A 333 8.06 4.99 4.53
CA ILE A 333 9.41 5.24 5.04
C ILE A 333 9.73 6.73 5.09
N LEU A 334 9.13 7.53 4.21
CA LEU A 334 9.22 8.98 4.30
C LEU A 334 8.63 9.47 5.62
N ILE A 335 7.48 8.92 6.05
CA ILE A 335 6.87 9.24 7.35
C ILE A 335 7.75 8.73 8.49
N VAL A 336 8.25 7.49 8.44
CA VAL A 336 9.15 6.96 9.49
C VAL A 336 10.39 7.85 9.63
N ALA A 337 11.00 8.29 8.53
CA ALA A 337 12.16 9.18 8.54
C ALA A 337 11.83 10.54 9.20
N ALA A 338 10.70 11.13 8.82
CA ALA A 338 10.25 12.41 9.40
C ALA A 338 10.00 12.30 10.91
N LEU A 339 9.26 11.25 11.33
CA LEU A 339 8.99 11.02 12.76
C LEU A 339 10.26 10.69 13.56
N TYR A 340 11.17 9.90 12.97
CA TYR A 340 12.46 9.61 13.59
C TYR A 340 13.29 10.90 13.81
N LEU A 341 13.44 11.72 12.78
CA LEU A 341 14.19 12.99 12.87
C LEU A 341 13.52 13.99 13.82
N TYR A 342 12.19 14.02 13.83
CA TYR A 342 11.42 14.82 14.78
C TYR A 342 11.71 14.40 16.22
N GLU A 343 11.62 13.09 16.54
CA GLU A 343 11.91 12.55 17.87
C GLU A 343 13.35 12.86 18.30
N ARG A 344 14.32 12.74 17.37
CA ARG A 344 15.74 13.06 17.62
C ARG A 344 16.00 14.55 17.86
N SER A 345 15.04 15.41 17.53
CA SER A 345 15.09 16.86 17.79
C SER A 345 14.49 17.24 19.14
N CYS A 346 13.62 16.40 19.69
CA CYS A 346 12.95 16.66 20.96
C CYS A 346 13.92 16.48 22.14
N PRO A 347 13.96 17.41 23.12
CA PRO A 347 14.73 17.22 24.32
C PRO A 347 14.29 15.97 25.09
N PRO A 348 15.25 15.21 25.69
CA PRO A 348 14.93 13.92 26.34
C PRO A 348 13.90 14.03 27.47
N GLU A 349 13.84 15.17 28.16
CA GLU A 349 13.01 15.40 29.34
C GLU A 349 11.59 15.91 29.01
N THR A 350 11.32 16.30 27.75
CA THR A 350 10.05 16.92 27.37
C THR A 350 9.12 15.89 26.73
N LEU A 351 7.99 15.63 27.38
CA LEU A 351 6.97 14.69 26.86
C LEU A 351 6.03 15.37 25.86
N LEU A 352 5.63 16.62 26.12
CA LEU A 352 4.61 17.31 25.34
C LEU A 352 4.91 17.42 23.84
N PRO A 353 6.12 17.86 23.39
CA PRO A 353 6.46 17.85 21.97
C PRO A 353 6.40 16.45 21.34
N ARG A 354 6.79 15.41 22.07
CA ARG A 354 6.79 14.04 21.58
C ARG A 354 5.38 13.49 21.34
N LEU A 355 4.37 13.98 22.05
CA LEU A 355 2.97 13.60 21.83
C LEU A 355 2.45 14.02 20.45
N PHE A 356 3.08 15.00 19.79
CA PHE A 356 2.75 15.35 18.40
C PHE A 356 2.92 14.18 17.43
N ILE A 357 3.76 13.19 17.73
CA ILE A 357 3.90 11.95 16.94
C ILE A 357 2.59 11.16 16.87
N VAL A 358 1.76 11.24 17.90
CA VAL A 358 0.49 10.51 17.99
C VAL A 358 -0.54 11.06 17.00
N LEU A 359 -0.52 12.37 16.72
CA LEU A 359 -1.55 13.03 15.90
C LEU A 359 -1.63 12.48 14.46
N PRO A 360 -0.52 12.41 13.67
CA PRO A 360 -0.59 11.84 12.33
C PRO A 360 -0.95 10.36 12.35
N LEU A 361 -0.51 9.60 13.35
CA LEU A 361 -0.87 8.18 13.49
C LEU A 361 -2.35 7.99 13.80
N ALA A 362 -2.92 8.85 14.65
CA ALA A 362 -4.36 8.86 14.92
C ALA A 362 -5.16 9.22 13.65
N GLY A 363 -4.69 10.20 12.88
CA GLY A 363 -5.29 10.56 11.59
C GLY A 363 -5.28 9.39 10.59
N MET A 364 -4.15 8.68 10.48
CA MET A 364 -4.04 7.49 9.63
C MET A 364 -4.96 6.36 10.10
N LEU A 365 -5.08 6.16 11.42
CA LEU A 365 -6.00 5.18 11.99
C LEU A 365 -7.45 5.55 11.70
N SER A 366 -7.84 6.82 11.91
CA SER A 366 -9.18 7.30 11.60
C SER A 366 -9.51 7.11 10.11
N LEU A 367 -8.56 7.42 9.22
CA LEU A 367 -8.72 7.20 7.79
C LEU A 367 -8.95 5.72 7.45
N SER A 368 -8.25 4.79 8.13
CA SER A 368 -8.46 3.36 7.96
C SER A 368 -9.91 2.95 8.31
N PHE A 369 -10.46 3.47 9.41
CA PHE A 369 -11.85 3.19 9.81
C PHE A 369 -12.87 3.79 8.83
N VAL A 370 -12.67 5.04 8.40
CA VAL A 370 -13.56 5.66 7.40
C VAL A 370 -13.51 4.88 6.09
N TYR A 371 -12.33 4.51 5.62
CA TYR A 371 -12.15 3.72 4.41
C TYR A 371 -12.85 2.35 4.51
N GLY A 372 -12.68 1.62 5.63
CA GLY A 372 -13.34 0.33 5.85
C GLY A 372 -14.86 0.43 5.90
N ASN A 373 -15.41 1.49 6.51
CA ASN A 373 -16.86 1.73 6.53
C ASN A 373 -17.40 1.99 5.11
N VAL A 374 -16.68 2.74 4.28
CA VAL A 374 -17.06 2.95 2.88
C VAL A 374 -16.99 1.64 2.09
N LEU A 375 -15.97 0.80 2.32
CA LEU A 375 -15.89 -0.53 1.71
C LEU A 375 -17.09 -1.41 2.10
N SER A 376 -17.51 -1.40 3.37
CA SER A 376 -18.70 -2.13 3.83
C SER A 376 -19.96 -1.69 3.08
N ALA A 377 -20.16 -0.37 2.97
CA ALA A 377 -21.31 0.18 2.25
C ALA A 377 -21.25 -0.14 0.74
N GLN A 378 -20.06 -0.13 0.13
CA GLN A 378 -19.87 -0.56 -1.26
C GLN A 378 -20.20 -2.05 -1.46
N LYS A 379 -19.83 -2.92 -0.50
CA LYS A 379 -20.18 -4.34 -0.52
C LYS A 379 -21.68 -4.54 -0.52
N GLU A 380 -22.40 -3.87 0.39
CA GLU A 380 -23.85 -3.96 0.52
C GLU A 380 -24.54 -3.54 -0.78
N LEU A 381 -24.17 -2.39 -1.34
CA LEU A 381 -24.71 -1.90 -2.61
C LEU A 381 -24.40 -2.87 -3.75
N GLY A 382 -23.16 -3.33 -3.87
CA GLY A 382 -22.73 -4.26 -4.92
C GLY A 382 -23.49 -5.58 -4.85
N GLN A 383 -23.72 -6.12 -3.65
CA GLN A 383 -24.52 -7.34 -3.45
C GLN A 383 -25.99 -7.12 -3.82
N HIS A 384 -26.56 -5.98 -3.42
CA HIS A 384 -27.95 -5.62 -3.76
C HIS A 384 -28.12 -5.55 -5.28
N VAL A 385 -27.25 -4.85 -5.99
CA VAL A 385 -27.29 -4.71 -7.44
C VAL A 385 -27.12 -6.08 -8.13
N ALA A 386 -26.14 -6.88 -7.70
CA ALA A 386 -25.89 -8.20 -8.29
C ALA A 386 -27.09 -9.14 -8.13
N ARG A 387 -27.73 -9.15 -6.94
CA ARG A 387 -28.94 -9.96 -6.70
C ARG A 387 -30.12 -9.46 -7.52
N SER A 388 -30.34 -8.15 -7.61
CA SER A 388 -31.44 -7.58 -8.43
C SER A 388 -31.26 -7.95 -9.90
N ILE A 389 -30.04 -7.87 -10.42
CA ILE A 389 -29.73 -8.31 -11.78
C ILE A 389 -30.01 -9.81 -11.95
N ALA A 390 -29.61 -10.64 -10.98
CA ALA A 390 -29.81 -12.08 -11.03
C ALA A 390 -31.31 -12.44 -11.12
N TYR A 391 -32.16 -11.83 -10.29
CA TYR A 391 -33.60 -12.04 -10.33
C TYR A 391 -34.21 -11.63 -11.67
N ASP A 392 -33.80 -10.48 -12.21
CA ASP A 392 -34.35 -10.01 -13.49
C ASP A 392 -33.91 -10.90 -14.65
N ILE A 393 -32.67 -11.38 -14.65
CA ILE A 393 -32.16 -12.32 -15.66
C ILE A 393 -32.88 -13.66 -15.56
N ASP A 394 -33.10 -14.20 -14.37
CA ASP A 394 -33.81 -15.45 -14.14
C ASP A 394 -35.25 -15.35 -14.66
N ALA A 395 -35.96 -14.27 -14.34
CA ALA A 395 -37.29 -13.99 -14.83
C ALA A 395 -37.37 -13.91 -16.38
N LEU A 396 -36.38 -13.26 -17.01
CA LEU A 396 -36.29 -13.18 -18.46
C LEU A 396 -35.93 -14.54 -19.09
N SER A 397 -35.13 -15.35 -18.41
CA SER A 397 -34.71 -16.68 -18.88
C SER A 397 -35.83 -17.72 -18.86
N GLN A 398 -36.89 -17.52 -18.06
CA GLN A 398 -38.11 -18.36 -18.09
C GLN A 398 -38.86 -18.24 -19.42
N SER A 399 -38.75 -17.09 -20.09
CA SER A 399 -39.42 -16.85 -21.38
C SER A 399 -38.49 -17.05 -22.59
N ARG A 400 -37.16 -17.03 -22.40
CA ARG A 400 -36.17 -17.09 -23.46
C ARG A 400 -34.81 -17.56 -22.90
N THR A 401 -34.15 -18.52 -23.56
CA THR A 401 -32.82 -18.98 -23.19
C THR A 401 -31.79 -17.89 -23.52
N LEU A 402 -31.11 -17.36 -22.49
CA LEU A 402 -30.02 -16.42 -22.65
C LEU A 402 -28.68 -17.15 -22.64
N GLU A 403 -28.00 -17.19 -23.78
CA GLU A 403 -26.70 -17.86 -23.92
C GLU A 403 -25.55 -17.00 -23.39
N ARG A 404 -25.64 -15.67 -23.57
CA ARG A 404 -24.60 -14.72 -23.18
C ARG A 404 -25.21 -13.48 -22.56
N ILE A 405 -24.52 -12.97 -21.56
CA ILE A 405 -24.89 -11.72 -20.89
C ILE A 405 -23.68 -10.79 -20.95
N HIS A 406 -23.82 -9.70 -21.68
CA HIS A 406 -22.81 -8.66 -21.76
C HIS A 406 -23.12 -7.55 -20.77
N LEU A 407 -22.16 -7.23 -19.89
CA LEU A 407 -22.32 -6.20 -18.90
C LEU A 407 -21.43 -4.99 -19.22
N ARG A 408 -22.07 -3.86 -19.45
CA ARG A 408 -21.44 -2.56 -19.58
C ARG A 408 -21.81 -1.71 -18.36
N GLY A 409 -20.82 -1.20 -17.63
CA GLY A 409 -21.13 -0.46 -16.42
C GLY A 409 -20.14 0.62 -16.06
N PHE A 410 -20.56 1.41 -15.09
CA PHE A 410 -19.80 2.48 -14.47
C PHE A 410 -19.34 2.07 -13.09
N TYR A 411 -18.45 2.86 -12.48
CA TYR A 411 -17.94 2.63 -11.14
C TYR A 411 -19.05 2.65 -10.10
N LEU A 412 -19.16 1.59 -9.30
CA LEU A 412 -20.16 1.48 -8.23
C LEU A 412 -20.04 2.60 -7.19
N GLN A 413 -18.83 3.08 -6.94
CA GLN A 413 -18.58 4.16 -5.99
C GLN A 413 -19.35 5.45 -6.30
N ASN A 414 -19.61 5.74 -7.58
CA ASN A 414 -20.38 6.91 -7.99
C ASN A 414 -21.87 6.81 -7.62
N TRP A 415 -22.32 5.63 -7.17
CA TRP A 415 -23.70 5.40 -6.76
C TRP A 415 -23.90 5.48 -5.25
N LEU A 416 -22.82 5.63 -4.51
CA LEU A 416 -22.86 5.56 -3.07
C LEU A 416 -22.70 6.95 -2.44
N PRO A 417 -23.78 7.57 -1.93
CA PRO A 417 -23.70 8.88 -1.27
C PRO A 417 -22.67 8.92 -0.13
N ALA A 418 -22.55 7.83 0.64
CA ALA A 418 -21.57 7.74 1.72
C ALA A 418 -20.12 7.86 1.25
N ALA A 419 -19.78 7.30 0.07
CA ALA A 419 -18.45 7.44 -0.50
C ALA A 419 -18.16 8.88 -0.96
N GLN A 420 -19.16 9.55 -1.55
CA GLN A 420 -19.05 10.94 -1.97
C GLN A 420 -18.91 11.88 -0.76
N SER A 421 -19.76 11.74 0.24
CA SER A 421 -19.70 12.54 1.46
C SER A 421 -18.36 12.37 2.18
N ALA A 422 -17.87 11.13 2.31
CA ALA A 422 -16.59 10.86 2.91
C ALA A 422 -15.43 11.46 2.08
N SER A 423 -15.48 11.40 0.73
CA SER A 423 -14.47 11.98 -0.14
C SER A 423 -14.49 13.51 -0.14
N ASN A 424 -15.67 14.14 0.09
CA ASN A 424 -15.76 15.59 0.25
C ASN A 424 -15.07 16.07 1.53
N VAL A 425 -15.14 15.28 2.61
CA VAL A 425 -14.48 15.59 3.89
C VAL A 425 -13.00 15.17 3.89
N LEU A 426 -12.69 14.03 3.27
CA LEU A 426 -11.35 13.46 3.17
C LEU A 426 -11.03 13.16 1.70
N PRO A 427 -10.55 14.16 0.93
CA PRO A 427 -10.38 14.04 -0.52
C PRO A 427 -9.49 12.89 -0.99
N VAL A 428 -8.54 12.46 -0.17
CA VAL A 428 -7.69 11.29 -0.44
C VAL A 428 -8.49 10.00 -0.63
N LEU A 429 -9.68 9.90 -0.04
CA LEU A 429 -10.55 8.72 -0.24
C LEU A 429 -10.97 8.55 -1.70
N GLY A 430 -11.18 9.64 -2.44
CA GLY A 430 -11.47 9.59 -3.87
C GLY A 430 -10.37 8.88 -4.65
N TYR A 431 -9.11 9.11 -4.27
CA TYR A 431 -7.97 8.43 -4.86
C TYR A 431 -7.83 6.97 -4.40
N LEU A 432 -8.02 6.70 -3.11
CA LEU A 432 -7.93 5.34 -2.54
C LEU A 432 -9.03 4.42 -3.06
N LEU A 433 -10.23 4.93 -3.25
CA LEU A 433 -11.41 4.19 -3.73
C LEU A 433 -11.46 4.10 -5.26
N ASN A 434 -10.58 4.76 -5.98
CA ASN A 434 -10.55 4.78 -7.44
C ASN A 434 -10.08 3.41 -7.96
N THR A 435 -11.04 2.54 -8.21
CA THR A 435 -10.82 1.25 -8.85
C THR A 435 -11.36 1.32 -10.28
N HIS A 436 -10.48 1.10 -11.25
CA HIS A 436 -10.86 1.03 -12.66
C HIS A 436 -11.55 -0.29 -13.04
N TYR A 437 -11.85 -1.17 -12.05
CA TYR A 437 -12.42 -2.49 -12.28
C TYR A 437 -13.93 -2.49 -12.06
N LEU A 438 -14.64 -2.96 -13.07
CA LEU A 438 -16.01 -3.37 -12.96
C LEU A 438 -16.06 -4.71 -12.20
N THR A 439 -16.39 -4.65 -10.92
CA THR A 439 -16.47 -5.86 -10.09
C THR A 439 -17.76 -6.66 -10.34
N LEU A 440 -18.79 -6.06 -10.93
CA LEU A 440 -20.08 -6.72 -11.17
C LEU A 440 -20.02 -7.93 -12.09
N PRO A 441 -19.33 -7.92 -13.26
CA PRO A 441 -19.22 -9.13 -14.09
C PRO A 441 -18.59 -10.30 -13.35
N GLU A 442 -17.66 -10.01 -12.45
CA GLU A 442 -16.95 -11.00 -11.64
C GLU A 442 -17.75 -11.40 -10.39
N ALA A 443 -18.73 -10.58 -9.95
CA ALA A 443 -19.61 -10.85 -8.82
C ALA A 443 -20.84 -11.69 -9.21
N LEU A 444 -21.35 -11.54 -10.42
CA LEU A 444 -22.56 -12.25 -10.88
C LEU A 444 -22.46 -13.79 -10.84
N PRO A 445 -21.33 -14.44 -11.13
CA PRO A 445 -21.21 -15.88 -10.96
C PRO A 445 -21.51 -16.38 -9.55
N ARG A 446 -21.31 -15.55 -8.54
CA ARG A 446 -21.71 -15.88 -7.15
C ARG A 446 -23.24 -15.92 -6.94
N THR A 447 -24.00 -15.36 -7.85
CA THR A 447 -25.48 -15.44 -7.85
C THR A 447 -26.02 -16.58 -8.71
N GLY A 448 -25.13 -17.41 -9.30
CA GLY A 448 -25.50 -18.51 -10.20
C GLY A 448 -25.46 -18.17 -11.68
N ILE A 449 -25.23 -16.91 -12.04
CA ILE A 449 -25.18 -16.47 -13.45
C ILE A 449 -23.73 -16.55 -13.93
N ILE A 450 -23.39 -17.62 -14.64
CA ILE A 450 -21.99 -17.93 -15.03
C ILE A 450 -21.64 -17.51 -16.47
N ASN A 451 -22.62 -17.19 -17.29
CA ASN A 451 -22.47 -16.84 -18.71
C ASN A 451 -22.28 -15.34 -18.94
N VAL A 452 -21.63 -14.66 -18.00
CA VAL A 452 -21.39 -13.22 -18.04
C VAL A 452 -20.06 -12.89 -18.70
N HIS A 453 -20.10 -11.94 -19.62
CA HIS A 453 -18.93 -11.42 -20.31
C HIS A 453 -18.77 -9.92 -20.07
N LYS A 454 -17.54 -9.51 -19.79
CA LYS A 454 -17.20 -8.10 -19.67
C LYS A 454 -17.26 -7.44 -21.04
N TYR A 455 -17.97 -6.33 -21.11
CA TYR A 455 -18.20 -5.62 -22.35
C TYR A 455 -17.59 -4.21 -22.27
N THR A 456 -16.68 -3.89 -23.18
CA THR A 456 -15.98 -2.61 -23.19
C THR A 456 -16.55 -1.62 -24.19
N GLU A 457 -17.01 -2.09 -25.36
CA GLU A 457 -17.61 -1.25 -26.40
C GLU A 457 -18.78 -1.96 -27.08
N PRO A 458 -19.84 -1.25 -27.56
CA PRO A 458 -20.84 -1.87 -28.39
C PRO A 458 -20.18 -2.38 -29.69
N PRO A 459 -20.57 -3.54 -30.22
CA PRO A 459 -20.16 -3.92 -31.56
C PRO A 459 -20.43 -2.74 -32.51
N VAL A 460 -19.43 -2.37 -33.29
CA VAL A 460 -19.55 -1.27 -34.25
C VAL A 460 -20.71 -1.57 -35.18
N GLY A 461 -21.82 -0.82 -35.06
CA GLY A 461 -23.01 -0.94 -35.91
C GLY A 461 -24.24 -1.61 -35.27
N GLU A 462 -24.18 -2.14 -34.06
CA GLU A 462 -25.40 -2.66 -33.40
C GLU A 462 -26.09 -1.53 -32.60
N HIS A 463 -27.19 -1.03 -33.14
CA HIS A 463 -28.15 -0.29 -32.33
C HIS A 463 -28.81 -1.26 -31.34
N LEU A 464 -28.53 -1.10 -30.05
CA LEU A 464 -29.25 -1.87 -29.05
C LEU A 464 -30.75 -1.64 -29.22
N GLN A 465 -31.50 -2.73 -29.28
CA GLN A 465 -32.96 -2.67 -29.28
C GLN A 465 -33.45 -1.92 -28.04
N PRO A 466 -34.68 -1.38 -28.05
CA PRO A 466 -35.23 -0.75 -26.85
C PRO A 466 -35.09 -1.63 -25.61
N PRO A 467 -34.84 -1.06 -24.43
CA PRO A 467 -34.69 -1.86 -23.22
C PRO A 467 -35.96 -2.62 -22.91
N VAL A 468 -35.84 -3.93 -22.67
CA VAL A 468 -36.96 -4.77 -22.21
C VAL A 468 -37.26 -4.60 -20.73
N LEU A 469 -36.28 -4.08 -19.98
CA LEU A 469 -36.40 -3.81 -18.56
C LEU A 469 -35.63 -2.55 -18.18
N ILE A 470 -36.25 -1.67 -17.42
CA ILE A 470 -35.64 -0.45 -16.90
C ILE A 470 -35.73 -0.48 -15.38
N ARG A 471 -34.58 -0.46 -14.72
CA ARG A 471 -34.45 -0.33 -13.25
C ARG A 471 -33.77 1.00 -12.90
N PRO A 472 -33.83 1.45 -11.66
CA PRO A 472 -33.15 2.67 -11.23
C PRO A 472 -31.67 2.67 -11.59
N LEU A 473 -30.95 1.56 -11.37
CA LEU A 473 -29.51 1.46 -11.51
C LEU A 473 -29.02 0.86 -12.85
N TYR A 474 -29.90 0.19 -13.61
CA TYR A 474 -29.53 -0.45 -14.87
C TYR A 474 -30.68 -0.57 -15.86
N ARG A 475 -30.33 -0.91 -17.09
CA ARG A 475 -31.25 -1.28 -18.16
C ARG A 475 -30.85 -2.63 -18.75
N VAL A 476 -31.83 -3.43 -19.12
CA VAL A 476 -31.59 -4.70 -19.81
C VAL A 476 -32.14 -4.58 -21.23
N HIS A 477 -31.28 -4.90 -22.18
CA HIS A 477 -31.63 -4.99 -23.60
C HIS A 477 -31.46 -6.43 -24.06
N LEU A 478 -32.26 -6.91 -24.95
CA LEU A 478 -32.16 -8.26 -25.54
C LEU A 478 -31.93 -8.15 -27.03
N SER A 479 -31.01 -8.96 -27.54
CA SER A 479 -30.82 -9.19 -28.99
C SER A 479 -30.64 -10.68 -29.19
N GLU A 480 -31.60 -11.32 -29.84
CA GLU A 480 -31.67 -12.79 -30.02
C GLU A 480 -31.53 -13.52 -28.66
N ASN A 481 -30.46 -14.32 -28.46
CA ASN A 481 -30.14 -15.05 -27.22
C ASN A 481 -29.11 -14.32 -26.34
N THR A 482 -28.87 -13.03 -26.61
CA THR A 482 -27.88 -12.27 -25.90
C THR A 482 -28.54 -11.15 -25.08
N GLY A 483 -28.23 -11.08 -23.78
CA GLY A 483 -28.63 -10.00 -22.90
C GLY A 483 -27.53 -8.93 -22.81
N TYR A 484 -27.91 -7.66 -22.92
CA TYR A 484 -27.02 -6.52 -22.71
C TYR A 484 -27.49 -5.76 -21.49
N LEU A 485 -26.66 -5.74 -20.48
CA LEU A 485 -26.93 -5.07 -19.23
C LEU A 485 -26.11 -3.78 -19.16
N VAL A 486 -26.81 -2.66 -19.16
CA VAL A 486 -26.19 -1.33 -19.13
C VAL A 486 -26.46 -0.68 -17.77
N LEU A 487 -25.40 -0.52 -16.99
CA LEU A 487 -25.48 0.23 -15.73
C LEU A 487 -25.63 1.73 -16.02
N LYS A 488 -26.53 2.39 -15.31
CA LYS A 488 -26.73 3.82 -15.47
C LYS A 488 -25.60 4.59 -14.77
N LYS A 489 -25.11 5.64 -15.42
CA LYS A 489 -24.29 6.64 -14.74
C LYS A 489 -25.22 7.48 -13.86
N ILE A 490 -25.05 7.46 -12.58
CA ILE A 490 -25.69 8.43 -11.69
C ILE A 490 -24.86 9.70 -11.80
N THR A 491 -25.38 10.66 -12.53
CA THR A 491 -24.91 12.03 -12.50
C THR A 491 -25.48 12.62 -11.22
N GLU A 492 -24.62 12.98 -10.29
CA GLU A 492 -24.86 13.62 -9.00
C GLU A 492 -26.16 13.22 -8.28
N PRO A 493 -26.13 12.88 -7.01
CA PRO A 493 -27.35 12.75 -6.22
C PRO A 493 -27.91 14.16 -6.03
N GLN A 494 -28.64 14.67 -7.03
CA GLN A 494 -29.20 16.02 -6.98
C GLN A 494 -30.22 16.20 -5.85
N ASP A 495 -30.71 15.12 -5.24
CA ASP A 495 -31.88 15.22 -4.35
C ASP A 495 -31.86 14.31 -3.13
N TYR A 496 -30.68 13.83 -2.68
CA TYR A 496 -30.65 13.20 -1.36
C TYR A 496 -30.45 14.26 -0.29
N HIS A 497 -31.56 14.94 0.06
CA HIS A 497 -31.66 15.68 1.31
C HIS A 497 -32.40 14.78 2.30
N PRO A 498 -31.74 14.22 3.31
CA PRO A 498 -32.46 13.60 4.42
C PRO A 498 -33.29 14.71 5.03
N GLU A 499 -34.62 14.63 4.91
CA GLU A 499 -35.51 15.47 5.69
C GLU A 499 -35.27 15.13 7.17
N HIS A 500 -34.78 16.09 7.93
CA HIS A 500 -34.60 16.01 9.38
C HIS A 500 -35.91 16.29 10.08
#